data_4a20ae8afe173629fbd555d803edf5f3
#
_entry.id   4a20ae8afe173629fbd555d803edf5f3
#
_cell.length_a   1.000
_cell.length_b   1.000
_cell.length_c   1.000
_cell.angle_alpha   90.00
_cell.angle_beta   90.00
_cell.angle_gamma   90.00
#
_symmetry.space_group_name_H-M   'P 1'
#
loop_
_entity.id
_entity.type
_entity.pdbx_description
1 polymer ?
#
loop_
_entity_poly.entity_id
_entity_poly.type
_entity_poly.pdbx_seq_one_letter_code
_entity_poly.pdbx_strand_id
1 'polypeptide(L)'
;MDRIIKLVETLERPGTAEVLQYLKDSNFKDIHGGASHHKYKGGLIDHSLEVYEAMKKKTEGKGSPSDSVIVCSIFHDLGKTISQSGHYGKSVGILDRCGFELTEDERNAILNHHEVLPEDLNVLAPTNLGTYLKKSDMLSTGQYKFSTGRVKNKSLSKKIFNYLLLAWAKS
;
A
#
# COMPACT_ATOMS: atom_id res chain seq x y z
N MET A 1 12.71 6.98 -4.85
CA MET A 1 11.67 7.86 -5.40
C MET A 1 11.47 7.59 -6.90
N ASP A 2 12.52 7.53 -7.69
CA ASP A 2 12.43 7.37 -9.16
C ASP A 2 11.60 6.17 -9.62
N ARG A 3 11.67 5.06 -8.88
CA ARG A 3 10.88 3.88 -9.18
C ARG A 3 9.37 4.12 -8.96
N ILE A 4 8.99 4.84 -7.90
CA ILE A 4 7.59 5.23 -7.66
C ILE A 4 7.08 6.12 -8.80
N ILE A 5 7.87 7.14 -9.15
CA ILE A 5 7.52 8.03 -10.27
C ILE A 5 7.29 7.24 -11.55
N LYS A 6 8.22 6.34 -11.92
CA LYS A 6 8.07 5.49 -13.11
C LYS A 6 6.83 4.60 -13.09
N LEU A 7 6.46 4.06 -11.93
CA LEU A 7 5.23 3.27 -11.79
C LEU A 7 3.98 4.14 -11.99
N VAL A 8 3.96 5.33 -11.36
CA VAL A 8 2.81 6.23 -11.49
C VAL A 8 2.69 6.80 -12.91
N GLU A 9 3.80 7.06 -13.59
CA GLU A 9 3.82 7.51 -15.00
C GLU A 9 3.16 6.51 -15.96
N THR A 10 3.04 5.23 -15.59
CA THR A 10 2.34 4.25 -16.43
C THR A 10 0.81 4.29 -16.30
N LEU A 11 0.29 5.07 -15.35
CA LEU A 11 -1.16 5.20 -15.15
C LEU A 11 -1.74 6.20 -16.16
N GLU A 12 -2.56 5.70 -17.07
CA GLU A 12 -3.26 6.52 -18.07
C GLU A 12 -4.63 6.96 -17.54
N ARG A 13 -4.64 7.82 -16.49
CA ARG A 13 -5.86 8.29 -15.82
C ARG A 13 -5.88 9.80 -15.64
N PRO A 14 -7.06 10.43 -15.60
CA PRO A 14 -7.20 11.80 -15.15
C PRO A 14 -6.52 12.02 -13.80
N GLY A 15 -5.85 13.16 -13.63
CA GLY A 15 -5.16 13.53 -12.38
C GLY A 15 -3.78 12.91 -12.18
N THR A 16 -3.29 12.03 -13.10
CA THR A 16 -1.97 11.40 -12.96
C THR A 16 -0.84 12.42 -12.92
N ALA A 17 -0.88 13.43 -13.78
CA ALA A 17 0.14 14.48 -13.84
C ALA A 17 0.18 15.31 -12.54
N GLU A 18 -0.97 15.63 -11.97
CA GLU A 18 -1.12 16.38 -10.73
C GLU A 18 -0.63 15.58 -9.51
N VAL A 19 -0.91 14.27 -9.47
CA VAL A 19 -0.39 13.38 -8.42
C VAL A 19 1.13 13.24 -8.53
N LEU A 20 1.68 13.13 -9.74
CA LEU A 20 3.13 13.12 -9.96
C LEU A 20 3.77 14.40 -9.47
N GLN A 21 3.15 15.55 -9.76
CA GLN A 21 3.63 16.84 -9.24
C GLN A 21 3.56 16.89 -7.72
N TYR A 22 2.45 16.45 -7.13
CA TYR A 22 2.31 16.34 -5.67
C TYR A 22 3.41 15.47 -5.03
N LEU A 23 3.70 14.31 -5.60
CA LEU A 23 4.76 13.41 -5.11
C LEU A 23 6.14 14.07 -5.15
N LYS A 24 6.43 14.88 -6.17
CA LYS A 24 7.70 15.61 -6.33
C LYS A 24 7.85 16.76 -5.34
N ASP A 25 6.76 17.48 -5.08
CA ASP A 25 6.75 18.70 -4.26
C ASP A 25 6.59 18.41 -2.77
N SER A 26 5.97 17.28 -2.43
CA SER A 26 5.72 16.88 -1.04
C SER A 26 6.97 16.33 -0.35
N ASN A 27 6.86 16.17 0.95
CA ASN A 27 7.88 15.51 1.77
C ASN A 27 7.82 13.98 1.72
N PHE A 28 7.10 13.37 0.76
CA PHE A 28 6.92 11.91 0.64
C PHE A 28 8.25 11.16 0.71
N LYS A 29 9.28 11.69 0.03
CA LYS A 29 10.63 11.11 0.01
C LYS A 29 11.37 11.13 1.35
N ASP A 30 10.89 11.92 2.32
CA ASP A 30 11.55 12.14 3.60
C ASP A 30 10.84 11.45 4.77
N ILE A 31 9.64 10.90 4.53
CA ILE A 31 8.77 10.34 5.57
C ILE A 31 9.21 8.92 5.93
N HIS A 32 9.03 8.59 7.21
CA HIS A 32 9.15 7.24 7.74
C HIS A 32 7.97 6.36 7.30
N GLY A 33 8.19 5.07 7.09
CA GLY A 33 7.11 4.13 6.77
C GLY A 33 6.07 4.01 7.88
N GLY A 34 6.49 3.98 9.14
CA GLY A 34 5.58 3.88 10.28
C GLY A 34 6.27 3.94 11.64
N ALA A 35 5.49 3.85 12.71
CA ALA A 35 6.00 3.94 14.09
C ALA A 35 6.85 2.73 14.50
N SER A 36 6.61 1.56 13.91
CA SER A 36 7.28 0.30 14.27
C SER A 36 8.18 -0.30 13.17
N HIS A 37 8.06 0.19 11.92
CA HIS A 37 8.75 -0.32 10.74
C HIS A 37 9.27 0.82 9.87
N HIS A 38 10.30 0.59 9.05
CA HIS A 38 10.86 1.59 8.12
C HIS A 38 11.10 2.96 8.78
N LYS A 39 11.69 2.97 10.00
CA LYS A 39 11.89 4.16 10.85
C LYS A 39 13.07 5.01 10.41
N TYR A 40 13.19 5.27 9.15
CA TYR A 40 14.28 6.08 8.58
C TYR A 40 13.73 7.00 7.49
N LYS A 41 14.48 8.03 7.18
CA LYS A 41 14.16 8.97 6.10
C LYS A 41 14.02 8.22 4.78
N GLY A 42 12.89 8.37 4.10
CA GLY A 42 12.55 7.63 2.89
C GLY A 42 11.94 6.24 3.14
N GLY A 43 11.71 5.87 4.41
CA GLY A 43 11.12 4.59 4.76
C GLY A 43 9.73 4.37 4.16
N LEU A 44 8.97 5.44 3.90
CA LEU A 44 7.68 5.35 3.23
C LEU A 44 7.82 4.89 1.77
N ILE A 45 8.90 5.28 1.08
CA ILE A 45 9.19 4.80 -0.28
C ILE A 45 9.41 3.30 -0.28
N ASP A 46 10.27 2.81 0.62
CA ASP A 46 10.60 1.38 0.69
C ASP A 46 9.38 0.56 1.07
N HIS A 47 8.59 1.04 2.06
CA HIS A 47 7.33 0.44 2.46
C HIS A 47 6.36 0.32 1.26
N SER A 48 6.08 1.41 0.56
CA SER A 48 5.17 1.41 -0.59
C SER A 48 5.63 0.46 -1.71
N LEU A 49 6.94 0.40 -1.97
CA LEU A 49 7.49 -0.52 -2.97
C LEU A 49 7.43 -1.98 -2.52
N GLU A 50 7.61 -2.29 -1.24
CA GLU A 50 7.42 -3.64 -0.70
C GLU A 50 5.96 -4.07 -0.80
N VAL A 51 5.03 -3.18 -0.46
CA VAL A 51 3.58 -3.43 -0.63
C VAL A 51 3.26 -3.68 -2.10
N TYR A 52 3.83 -2.90 -3.02
CA TYR A 52 3.66 -3.10 -4.46
C TYR A 52 4.15 -4.48 -4.91
N GLU A 53 5.35 -4.90 -4.54
CA GLU A 53 5.88 -6.21 -4.92
C GLU A 53 5.02 -7.36 -4.36
N ALA A 54 4.55 -7.21 -3.12
CA ALA A 54 3.69 -8.20 -2.51
C ALA A 54 2.33 -8.30 -3.23
N MET A 55 1.68 -7.16 -3.48
CA MET A 55 0.40 -7.12 -4.21
C MET A 55 0.56 -7.68 -5.63
N LYS A 56 1.54 -7.20 -6.39
CA LYS A 56 1.82 -7.65 -7.75
C LYS A 56 1.93 -9.18 -7.82
N LYS A 57 2.75 -9.76 -6.94
CA LYS A 57 2.96 -11.20 -6.91
C LYS A 57 1.70 -11.99 -6.54
N LYS A 58 0.87 -11.46 -5.64
CA LYS A 58 -0.35 -12.14 -5.19
C LYS A 58 -1.48 -12.04 -6.21
N THR A 59 -1.52 -10.97 -6.98
CA THR A 59 -2.56 -10.72 -7.99
C THR A 59 -2.21 -11.29 -9.36
N GLU A 60 -0.97 -11.69 -9.58
CA GLU A 60 -0.50 -12.27 -10.83
C GLU A 60 -1.37 -13.48 -11.23
N GLY A 61 -1.97 -13.43 -12.42
CA GLY A 61 -2.88 -14.46 -12.93
C GLY A 61 -4.27 -14.51 -12.26
N LYS A 62 -4.61 -13.55 -11.37
CA LYS A 62 -5.89 -13.53 -10.64
C LYS A 62 -6.86 -12.42 -11.10
N GLY A 63 -6.61 -11.81 -12.25
CA GLY A 63 -7.54 -10.86 -12.89
C GLY A 63 -7.62 -9.47 -12.23
N SER A 64 -6.76 -9.15 -11.25
CA SER A 64 -6.69 -7.78 -10.73
C SER A 64 -5.98 -6.87 -11.74
N PRO A 65 -6.54 -5.69 -12.06
CA PRO A 65 -5.89 -4.74 -12.96
C PRO A 65 -4.53 -4.30 -12.41
N SER A 66 -3.50 -4.26 -13.27
CA SER A 66 -2.14 -3.83 -12.90
C SER A 66 -2.12 -2.42 -12.31
N ASP A 67 -2.94 -1.53 -12.85
CA ASP A 67 -3.09 -0.14 -12.40
C ASP A 67 -3.60 -0.06 -10.97
N SER A 68 -4.62 -0.83 -10.62
CA SER A 68 -5.15 -0.87 -9.26
C SER A 68 -4.11 -1.35 -8.24
N VAL A 69 -3.21 -2.24 -8.65
CA VAL A 69 -2.08 -2.67 -7.81
C VAL A 69 -1.13 -1.51 -7.55
N ILE A 70 -0.79 -0.72 -8.58
CA ILE A 70 0.04 0.49 -8.44
C ILE A 70 -0.66 1.50 -7.55
N VAL A 71 -1.91 1.84 -7.86
CA VAL A 71 -2.72 2.83 -7.14
C VAL A 71 -2.79 2.50 -5.65
N CYS A 72 -3.24 1.29 -5.32
CA CYS A 72 -3.41 0.89 -3.93
C CYS A 72 -2.09 0.83 -3.18
N SER A 73 -1.05 0.24 -3.77
CA SER A 73 0.22 0.07 -3.08
C SER A 73 1.00 1.37 -2.87
N ILE A 74 0.96 2.28 -3.85
CA ILE A 74 1.72 3.53 -3.76
C ILE A 74 0.97 4.61 -2.97
N PHE A 75 -0.35 4.65 -3.09
CA PHE A 75 -1.13 5.76 -2.54
C PHE A 75 -1.85 5.48 -1.23
N HIS A 76 -1.91 4.20 -0.72
CA HIS A 76 -2.62 3.92 0.53
C HIS A 76 -2.14 4.79 1.68
N ASP A 77 -0.87 5.07 1.74
CA ASP A 77 -0.18 5.82 2.79
C ASP A 77 0.22 7.25 2.39
N LEU A 78 -0.21 7.75 1.23
CA LEU A 78 0.10 9.09 0.73
C LEU A 78 -0.29 10.20 1.72
N GLY A 79 -1.36 10.00 2.48
CA GLY A 79 -1.83 10.91 3.50
C GLY A 79 -0.87 11.12 4.67
N LYS A 80 0.16 10.25 4.84
CA LYS A 80 1.24 10.45 5.82
C LYS A 80 2.06 11.71 5.53
N THR A 81 2.02 12.23 4.30
CA THR A 81 2.61 13.54 3.96
C THR A 81 1.96 14.69 4.71
N ILE A 82 0.73 14.53 5.18
CA ILE A 82 -0.01 15.50 6.00
C ILE A 82 0.08 15.12 7.48
N SER A 83 -0.21 13.86 7.82
CA SER A 83 -0.21 13.37 9.21
C SER A 83 -0.31 11.85 9.28
N GLN A 84 0.31 11.26 10.28
CA GLN A 84 0.23 9.82 10.54
C GLN A 84 -1.19 9.38 10.95
N SER A 85 -1.91 10.21 11.72
CA SER A 85 -3.28 9.90 12.14
C SER A 85 -4.27 10.13 11.00
N GLY A 86 -5.15 9.14 10.74
CA GLY A 86 -6.17 9.21 9.71
C GLY A 86 -5.61 9.40 8.30
N HIS A 87 -4.39 8.88 8.04
CA HIS A 87 -3.70 9.03 6.76
C HIS A 87 -4.47 8.42 5.59
N TYR A 88 -5.22 7.33 5.80
CA TYR A 88 -6.05 6.69 4.77
C TYR A 88 -7.08 7.66 4.15
N GLY A 89 -7.87 8.37 4.98
CA GLY A 89 -8.79 9.39 4.48
C GLY A 89 -8.08 10.58 3.82
N LYS A 90 -6.90 10.95 4.35
CA LYS A 90 -6.06 12.01 3.76
C LYS A 90 -5.47 11.58 2.43
N SER A 91 -5.11 10.30 2.26
CA SER A 91 -4.66 9.74 0.98
C SER A 91 -5.70 9.95 -0.10
N VAL A 92 -6.93 9.52 0.16
CA VAL A 92 -8.06 9.72 -0.77
C VAL A 92 -8.30 11.22 -1.01
N GLY A 93 -8.29 12.04 0.03
CA GLY A 93 -8.48 13.49 -0.11
C GLY A 93 -7.39 14.20 -0.93
N ILE A 94 -6.15 13.70 -0.93
CA ILE A 94 -5.08 14.19 -1.80
C ILE A 94 -5.39 13.82 -3.26
N LEU A 95 -5.73 12.55 -3.52
CA LEU A 95 -6.04 12.05 -4.84
C LEU A 95 -7.24 12.79 -5.44
N ASP A 96 -8.30 13.02 -4.65
CA ASP A 96 -9.47 13.80 -5.09
C ASP A 96 -9.09 15.24 -5.45
N ARG A 97 -8.23 15.92 -4.66
CA ARG A 97 -7.76 17.28 -4.99
C ARG A 97 -6.87 17.34 -6.23
N CYS A 98 -6.16 16.26 -6.53
CA CYS A 98 -5.40 16.13 -7.78
C CYS A 98 -6.30 15.78 -8.97
N GLY A 99 -7.61 15.60 -8.79
CA GLY A 99 -8.51 15.13 -9.83
C GLY A 99 -8.21 13.70 -10.29
N PHE A 100 -7.53 12.91 -9.44
CA PHE A 100 -7.17 11.54 -9.77
C PHE A 100 -8.37 10.61 -9.63
N GLU A 101 -8.75 9.96 -10.71
CA GLU A 101 -9.91 9.08 -10.73
C GLU A 101 -9.59 7.72 -10.08
N LEU A 102 -10.18 7.49 -8.90
CA LEU A 102 -10.18 6.20 -8.23
C LEU A 102 -11.41 5.39 -8.63
N THR A 103 -11.24 4.10 -8.88
CA THR A 103 -12.37 3.18 -8.88
C THR A 103 -12.94 3.06 -7.46
N GLU A 104 -14.20 2.59 -7.35
CA GLU A 104 -14.83 2.36 -6.05
C GLU A 104 -14.04 1.34 -5.21
N ASP A 105 -13.55 0.27 -5.83
CA ASP A 105 -12.72 -0.75 -5.19
C ASP A 105 -11.39 -0.20 -4.67
N GLU A 106 -10.72 0.67 -5.43
CA GLU A 106 -9.47 1.31 -5.02
C GLU A 106 -9.70 2.26 -3.85
N ARG A 107 -10.74 3.10 -3.94
CA ARG A 107 -11.13 4.01 -2.86
C ARG A 107 -11.43 3.25 -1.58
N ASN A 108 -12.23 2.20 -1.67
CA ASN A 108 -12.58 1.34 -0.54
C ASN A 108 -11.35 0.64 0.03
N ALA A 109 -10.47 0.09 -0.81
CA ALA A 109 -9.24 -0.56 -0.39
C ALA A 109 -8.34 0.40 0.39
N ILE A 110 -8.13 1.63 -0.10
CA ILE A 110 -7.30 2.65 0.56
C ILE A 110 -7.92 3.08 1.89
N LEU A 111 -9.22 3.34 1.94
CA LEU A 111 -9.90 3.80 3.16
C LEU A 111 -9.85 2.75 4.28
N ASN A 112 -9.95 1.47 3.95
CA ASN A 112 -10.19 0.41 4.93
C ASN A 112 -8.99 -0.52 5.14
N HIS A 113 -7.80 -0.20 4.63
CA HIS A 113 -6.65 -1.10 4.75
C HIS A 113 -6.18 -1.36 6.19
N HIS A 114 -6.52 -0.46 7.13
CA HIS A 114 -6.23 -0.62 8.56
C HIS A 114 -7.38 -1.22 9.38
N GLU A 115 -8.59 -1.28 8.85
CA GLU A 115 -9.71 -1.79 9.64
C GLU A 115 -9.50 -3.28 10.00
N VAL A 116 -9.61 -3.57 11.28
CA VAL A 116 -9.81 -4.93 11.77
C VAL A 116 -11.25 -5.27 11.42
N LEU A 117 -11.44 -5.99 10.32
CA LEU A 117 -12.76 -6.54 10.02
C LEU A 117 -13.08 -7.52 11.15
N PRO A 118 -14.15 -7.29 11.96
CA PRO A 118 -14.67 -8.34 12.81
C PRO A 118 -15.07 -9.50 11.88
N GLU A 119 -14.68 -10.72 12.24
CA GLU A 119 -15.03 -11.92 11.47
C GLU A 119 -16.55 -12.11 11.37
N ASP A 120 -17.36 -11.35 12.15
CA ASP A 120 -18.79 -11.50 12.32
C ASP A 120 -19.66 -10.38 11.73
N LEU A 121 -19.08 -9.34 11.13
CA LEU A 121 -19.90 -8.31 10.48
C LEU A 121 -19.97 -8.54 8.98
N ASN A 122 -21.19 -8.81 8.48
CA ASN A 122 -21.63 -8.69 7.08
C ASN A 122 -21.54 -7.23 6.58
N VAL A 123 -20.49 -6.51 6.92
CA VAL A 123 -20.13 -5.25 6.31
C VAL A 123 -19.42 -5.62 5.02
N LEU A 124 -19.98 -5.22 3.90
CA LEU A 124 -19.49 -5.35 2.51
C LEU A 124 -18.18 -6.14 2.44
N ALA A 125 -18.27 -7.40 2.00
CA ALA A 125 -17.11 -8.29 1.91
C ALA A 125 -15.94 -7.51 1.35
N PRO A 126 -14.77 -7.52 2.01
CA PRO A 126 -13.63 -6.77 1.54
C PRO A 126 -13.38 -7.21 0.10
N THR A 127 -13.33 -6.26 -0.81
CA THR A 127 -13.00 -6.57 -2.20
C THR A 127 -11.68 -7.34 -2.20
N ASN A 128 -11.47 -8.21 -3.17
CA ASN A 128 -10.20 -8.93 -3.30
C ASN A 128 -9.02 -7.95 -3.25
N LEU A 129 -9.17 -6.76 -3.84
CA LEU A 129 -8.17 -5.71 -3.86
C LEU A 129 -7.85 -5.19 -2.45
N GLY A 130 -8.86 -4.88 -1.63
CA GLY A 130 -8.68 -4.45 -0.23
C GLY A 130 -8.02 -5.53 0.62
N THR A 131 -8.41 -6.79 0.43
CA THR A 131 -7.77 -7.93 1.11
C THR A 131 -6.29 -8.07 0.71
N TYR A 132 -5.96 -7.91 -0.56
CA TYR A 132 -4.58 -7.99 -1.04
C TYR A 132 -3.75 -6.82 -0.51
N LEU A 133 -4.27 -5.59 -0.53
CA LEU A 133 -3.59 -4.43 0.04
C LEU A 133 -3.29 -4.65 1.52
N LYS A 134 -4.29 -4.97 2.33
CA LYS A 134 -4.13 -5.20 3.77
C LYS A 134 -3.09 -6.26 4.09
N LYS A 135 -3.16 -7.41 3.42
CA LYS A 135 -2.19 -8.50 3.65
C LYS A 135 -0.78 -8.10 3.21
N SER A 136 -0.65 -7.34 2.13
CA SER A 136 0.64 -6.85 1.63
C SER A 136 1.25 -5.82 2.56
N ASP A 137 0.45 -4.90 3.09
CA ASP A 137 0.85 -3.94 4.11
C ASP A 137 1.32 -4.65 5.39
N MET A 138 0.53 -5.59 5.91
CA MET A 138 0.92 -6.41 7.07
C MET A 138 2.19 -7.21 6.83
N LEU A 139 2.46 -7.66 5.61
CA LEU A 139 3.69 -8.36 5.25
C LEU A 139 4.89 -7.42 5.33
N SER A 140 4.80 -6.23 4.72
CA SER A 140 5.86 -5.22 4.74
C SER A 140 6.15 -4.71 6.17
N THR A 141 5.13 -4.60 7.02
CA THR A 141 5.29 -4.19 8.42
C THR A 141 5.78 -5.32 9.35
N GLY A 142 5.89 -6.55 8.87
CA GLY A 142 6.24 -7.73 9.68
C GLY A 142 5.12 -8.18 10.63
N GLN A 143 3.89 -7.72 10.42
CA GLN A 143 2.73 -8.06 11.26
C GLN A 143 1.97 -9.29 10.76
N TYR A 144 2.31 -9.81 9.59
CA TYR A 144 1.62 -10.96 9.01
C TYR A 144 1.87 -12.22 9.86
N LYS A 145 0.77 -12.83 10.30
CA LYS A 145 0.81 -14.12 11.00
C LYS A 145 0.63 -15.24 9.98
N PHE A 146 1.66 -16.02 9.76
CA PHE A 146 1.47 -17.32 9.14
C PHE A 146 0.83 -18.28 10.17
N SER A 147 0.08 -19.27 9.72
CA SER A 147 -0.54 -20.31 10.55
C SER A 147 0.46 -21.07 11.45
N THR A 148 1.76 -20.86 11.25
CA THR A 148 2.86 -21.52 11.98
C THR A 148 3.49 -20.68 13.09
N GLY A 149 2.98 -19.48 13.41
CA GLY A 149 3.47 -18.69 14.55
C GLY A 149 3.75 -17.21 14.25
N ARG A 150 3.81 -16.43 15.32
CA ARG A 150 4.03 -15.00 15.30
C ARG A 150 5.50 -14.68 15.03
N VAL A 151 5.84 -14.12 13.90
CA VAL A 151 7.16 -13.52 13.69
C VAL A 151 7.23 -12.22 14.50
N LYS A 152 7.93 -12.24 15.64
CA LYS A 152 8.19 -11.03 16.42
C LYS A 152 9.16 -10.13 15.67
N ASN A 153 8.73 -8.91 15.47
CA ASN A 153 9.34 -7.83 14.72
C ASN A 153 10.76 -7.46 15.20
N LYS A 154 11.75 -7.66 14.34
CA LYS A 154 12.91 -6.79 14.20
C LYS A 154 12.98 -6.47 12.71
N SER A 155 13.34 -5.24 12.31
CA SER A 155 13.37 -4.80 10.91
C SER A 155 13.68 -5.97 9.98
N LEU A 156 12.66 -6.38 9.20
CA LEU A 156 12.80 -7.54 8.34
C LEU A 156 13.94 -7.27 7.36
N SER A 157 14.98 -8.06 7.40
CA SER A 157 16.01 -7.97 6.37
C SER A 157 15.35 -8.27 5.02
N LYS A 158 15.81 -7.64 3.96
CA LYS A 158 15.32 -7.86 2.58
C LYS A 158 15.23 -9.36 2.22
N LYS A 159 16.08 -10.21 2.82
CA LYS A 159 16.04 -11.67 2.68
C LYS A 159 14.79 -12.29 3.30
N ILE A 160 14.42 -11.86 4.51
CA ILE A 160 13.24 -12.38 5.22
C ILE A 160 11.97 -11.93 4.51
N PHE A 161 11.90 -10.65 4.07
CA PHE A 161 10.78 -10.16 3.26
C PHE A 161 10.58 -11.00 1.99
N ASN A 162 11.64 -11.25 1.23
CA ASN A 162 11.57 -12.07 0.02
C ASN A 162 11.13 -13.51 0.30
N TYR A 163 11.61 -14.11 1.40
CA TYR A 163 11.18 -15.45 1.81
C TYR A 163 9.68 -15.48 2.17
N LEU A 164 9.21 -14.52 2.94
CA LEU A 164 7.81 -14.40 3.33
C LEU A 164 6.92 -14.12 2.12
N LEU A 165 7.39 -13.30 1.19
CA LEU A 165 6.72 -13.01 -0.06
C LEU A 165 6.54 -14.27 -0.92
N LEU A 166 7.56 -15.11 -1.00
CA LEU A 166 7.50 -16.38 -1.73
C LEU A 166 6.54 -17.39 -1.08
N ALA A 167 6.56 -17.49 0.24
CA ALA A 167 5.66 -18.36 0.99
C ALA A 167 4.20 -17.91 0.85
N TRP A 168 3.96 -16.60 0.94
CA TRP A 168 2.61 -16.05 0.83
C TRP A 168 2.02 -16.15 -0.59
N ALA A 169 2.84 -16.01 -1.63
CA ALA A 169 2.36 -16.13 -3.02
C ALA A 169 1.84 -17.53 -3.35
N LYS A 170 2.29 -18.56 -2.61
CA LYS A 170 1.87 -19.96 -2.78
C LYS A 170 0.61 -20.32 -1.99
N SER A 171 0.22 -19.51 -0.99
CA SER A 171 -1.01 -19.68 -0.21
C SER A 171 -2.21 -19.00 -0.88
#